data_6b6c6501a7e182e8c45bb394b53bd5d6
#
_entry.id   6b6c6501a7e182e8c45bb394b53bd5d6
#
_cell.length_a   1.000
_cell.length_b   1.000
_cell.length_c   1.000
_cell.angle_alpha   90.00
_cell.angle_beta   90.00
_cell.angle_gamma   90.00
#
_symmetry.space_group_name_H-M   'P 1'
#
loop_
_entity.id
_entity.type
_entity.pdbx_description
1 polymer ?
#
loop_
_entity_poly.entity_id
_entity_poly.type
_entity_poly.pdbx_seq_one_letter_code
_entity_poly.pdbx_strand_id
1 'polypeptide(L)'
;NTPMIVAVLSLLTLTACKEKAAPPAPQPRTVLAYVVAMGGGFNRAEYSGEVKPRHETALAFRVGGKLIDRRVELGDRVAAGQVLARLDPSDLAQSQKSAEALLAAAEADRAFAQAEVERYRSLKTQQFVSAAALDAKETALKATEEKVRAAAAQKTLARNQSGYAALSSDANGVVSAVLAEAGQVVAAGQPVVKVARTD
;
A
#
# COMPACT_ATOMS: atom_id res chain seq x y z
N ASN A 1 -120.47 22.33 -58.61
CA ASN A 1 -119.15 21.70 -58.65
C ASN A 1 -117.99 22.55 -58.06
N THR A 2 -118.31 23.62 -57.33
CA THR A 2 -117.29 24.52 -56.74
C THR A 2 -116.73 24.06 -55.37
N PRO A 3 -117.31 23.13 -54.56
CA PRO A 3 -116.73 22.79 -53.20
C PRO A 3 -115.54 21.83 -53.31
N MET A 4 -115.43 21.04 -54.41
CA MET A 4 -114.38 20.01 -54.51
C MET A 4 -112.99 20.58 -54.96
N ILE A 5 -113.00 21.73 -55.60
CA ILE A 5 -111.77 22.40 -56.04
C ILE A 5 -111.14 23.18 -54.81
N VAL A 6 -111.94 23.67 -53.94
CA VAL A 6 -111.48 24.37 -52.69
C VAL A 6 -110.82 23.40 -51.68
N ALA A 7 -111.42 22.15 -51.59
CA ALA A 7 -110.82 21.10 -50.74
C ALA A 7 -109.51 20.57 -51.25
N VAL A 8 -109.31 20.46 -52.58
CA VAL A 8 -108.05 20.04 -53.13
C VAL A 8 -106.96 21.10 -53.06
N LEU A 9 -107.36 22.41 -53.16
CA LEU A 9 -106.42 23.50 -53.06
C LEU A 9 -105.90 23.67 -51.57
N SER A 10 -106.80 23.34 -50.57
CA SER A 10 -106.43 23.41 -49.16
C SER A 10 -105.49 22.29 -48.67
N LEU A 11 -105.51 21.15 -49.39
CA LEU A 11 -104.66 20.02 -49.03
C LEU A 11 -103.22 20.14 -49.58
N LEU A 12 -103.01 21.03 -50.57
CA LEU A 12 -101.65 21.24 -51.15
C LEU A 12 -100.77 22.21 -50.36
N THR A 13 -101.36 22.96 -49.38
CA THR A 13 -100.54 23.95 -48.60
C THR A 13 -99.90 23.37 -47.35
N LEU A 14 -100.17 22.15 -46.94
CA LEU A 14 -99.59 21.50 -45.75
C LEU A 14 -98.26 20.77 -45.95
N THR A 15 -97.73 20.75 -47.13
CA THR A 15 -96.49 20.00 -47.40
C THR A 15 -95.22 20.85 -47.57
N ALA A 16 -95.26 22.15 -47.17
CA ALA A 16 -94.11 23.03 -47.43
C ALA A 16 -93.26 23.40 -46.21
N CYS A 17 -93.30 22.64 -45.13
CA CYS A 17 -92.36 22.81 -44.06
C CYS A 17 -91.49 21.54 -43.99
N LYS A 18 -90.56 21.44 -44.92
CA LYS A 18 -89.42 20.47 -44.76
C LYS A 18 -88.36 21.19 -43.93
N GLU A 19 -88.40 20.91 -42.65
CA GLU A 19 -87.35 21.33 -41.74
C GLU A 19 -85.96 20.88 -42.28
N LYS A 20 -85.13 21.88 -42.57
CA LYS A 20 -83.79 21.64 -43.07
C LYS A 20 -83.02 20.92 -41.97
N ALA A 21 -82.81 19.64 -42.15
CA ALA A 21 -82.05 18.86 -41.24
C ALA A 21 -80.73 19.57 -40.92
N ALA A 22 -80.46 19.79 -39.63
CA ALA A 22 -79.19 20.38 -39.20
C ALA A 22 -78.02 19.50 -39.75
N PRO A 23 -77.01 20.13 -40.21
CA PRO A 23 -75.86 19.41 -40.68
C PRO A 23 -75.35 18.42 -39.58
N PRO A 24 -75.06 17.21 -39.93
CA PRO A 24 -74.58 16.24 -38.91
C PRO A 24 -73.37 16.81 -38.20
N ALA A 25 -73.41 16.71 -36.86
CA ALA A 25 -72.33 17.17 -36.03
C ALA A 25 -71.01 16.55 -36.53
N PRO A 26 -69.97 17.35 -36.64
CA PRO A 26 -68.70 16.87 -37.10
C PRO A 26 -68.25 15.65 -36.27
N GLN A 27 -68.08 14.54 -36.92
CA GLN A 27 -67.60 13.34 -36.25
C GLN A 27 -66.20 13.62 -35.67
N PRO A 28 -65.94 13.24 -34.44
CA PRO A 28 -64.64 13.43 -33.85
C PRO A 28 -63.60 12.68 -34.72
N ARG A 29 -62.64 13.43 -35.22
CA ARG A 29 -61.51 12.83 -35.96
C ARG A 29 -60.69 12.04 -34.99
N THR A 30 -60.41 10.78 -35.33
CA THR A 30 -59.41 9.98 -34.58
C THR A 30 -58.04 10.60 -34.78
N VAL A 31 -57.47 11.12 -33.73
CA VAL A 31 -56.08 11.58 -33.69
C VAL A 31 -55.21 10.55 -33.00
N LEU A 32 -54.07 10.28 -33.60
CA LEU A 32 -53.06 9.45 -32.93
C LEU A 32 -52.49 10.28 -31.78
N ALA A 33 -52.89 9.98 -30.54
CA ALA A 33 -52.32 10.60 -29.36
C ALA A 33 -51.27 9.67 -28.76
N TYR A 34 -50.02 10.11 -28.73
CA TYR A 34 -48.96 9.43 -27.99
C TYR A 34 -49.01 9.94 -26.56
N VAL A 35 -49.42 9.08 -25.63
CA VAL A 35 -49.33 9.37 -24.21
C VAL A 35 -47.87 9.23 -23.81
N VAL A 36 -47.19 10.34 -23.64
CA VAL A 36 -45.88 10.36 -23.02
C VAL A 36 -46.06 9.97 -21.55
N ALA A 37 -46.03 8.68 -21.27
CA ALA A 37 -45.81 8.24 -19.90
C ALA A 37 -44.42 8.75 -19.49
N MET A 38 -44.35 9.48 -18.36
CA MET A 38 -43.07 9.56 -17.65
C MET A 38 -42.72 8.14 -17.21
N GLY A 39 -42.21 7.33 -18.15
CA GLY A 39 -41.52 6.12 -17.80
C GLY A 39 -40.37 6.54 -16.94
N GLY A 40 -40.42 6.17 -15.68
CA GLY A 40 -39.26 6.21 -14.81
C GLY A 40 -38.19 5.24 -15.36
N GLY A 41 -37.72 5.53 -16.54
CA GLY A 41 -36.48 4.96 -17.04
C GLY A 41 -35.39 5.56 -16.17
N PHE A 42 -35.12 4.90 -15.05
CA PHE A 42 -33.82 5.04 -14.46
C PHE A 42 -32.84 4.69 -15.59
N ASN A 43 -32.22 5.69 -16.18
CA ASN A 43 -31.06 5.47 -17.01
C ASN A 43 -30.00 4.82 -16.09
N ARG A 44 -30.09 3.50 -15.97
CA ARG A 44 -29.11 2.71 -15.23
C ARG A 44 -27.88 2.66 -16.12
N ALA A 45 -27.00 3.63 -15.95
CA ALA A 45 -25.69 3.56 -16.55
C ALA A 45 -24.88 2.51 -15.77
N GLU A 46 -24.54 1.42 -16.40
CA GLU A 46 -23.60 0.44 -15.85
C GLU A 46 -22.18 0.89 -16.21
N TYR A 47 -21.37 1.07 -15.16
CA TYR A 47 -19.96 1.36 -15.30
C TYR A 47 -19.18 0.14 -14.81
N SER A 48 -18.27 -0.35 -15.61
CA SER A 48 -17.28 -1.32 -15.14
C SER A 48 -16.22 -0.59 -14.32
N GLY A 49 -15.86 -1.15 -13.15
CA GLY A 49 -14.84 -0.60 -12.28
C GLY A 49 -14.13 -1.70 -11.52
N GLU A 50 -12.90 -1.44 -11.13
CA GLU A 50 -12.10 -2.33 -10.28
C GLU A 50 -12.02 -1.73 -8.88
N VAL A 51 -12.33 -2.51 -7.85
CA VAL A 51 -12.17 -2.10 -6.45
C VAL A 51 -10.71 -2.31 -6.07
N LYS A 52 -10.01 -1.22 -5.76
CA LYS A 52 -8.62 -1.25 -5.29
C LYS A 52 -8.52 -0.80 -3.85
N PRO A 53 -7.57 -1.33 -3.07
CA PRO A 53 -7.32 -0.84 -1.72
C PRO A 53 -6.85 0.62 -1.78
N ARG A 54 -7.28 1.43 -0.81
CA ARG A 54 -6.87 2.83 -0.71
C ARG A 54 -5.37 2.97 -0.48
N HIS A 55 -4.80 2.06 0.33
CA HIS A 55 -3.38 2.02 0.66
C HIS A 55 -2.85 0.61 0.42
N GLU A 56 -1.90 0.49 -0.48
CA GLU A 56 -1.18 -0.75 -0.77
C GLU A 56 0.32 -0.49 -0.65
N THR A 57 0.99 -1.27 0.18
CA THR A 57 2.44 -1.18 0.38
C THR A 57 3.13 -2.36 -0.26
N ALA A 58 4.11 -2.10 -1.13
CA ALA A 58 4.98 -3.11 -1.67
C ALA A 58 6.18 -3.32 -0.72
N LEU A 59 6.22 -4.47 -0.06
CA LEU A 59 7.26 -4.81 0.90
C LEU A 59 8.43 -5.48 0.21
N ALA A 60 9.63 -5.00 0.51
CA ALA A 60 10.90 -5.44 -0.08
C ALA A 60 11.96 -5.60 1.00
N PHE A 61 12.92 -6.52 0.77
CA PHE A 61 14.09 -6.60 1.63
C PHE A 61 15.03 -5.42 1.44
N ARG A 62 15.68 -4.97 2.50
CA ARG A 62 16.69 -3.90 2.46
C ARG A 62 18.06 -4.40 2.04
N VAL A 63 18.25 -5.73 1.98
CA VAL A 63 19.46 -6.43 1.55
C VAL A 63 19.07 -7.47 0.50
N GLY A 64 19.98 -7.79 -0.42
CA GLY A 64 19.78 -8.87 -1.38
C GLY A 64 20.15 -10.23 -0.79
N GLY A 65 19.56 -11.30 -1.32
CA GLY A 65 19.85 -12.66 -0.92
C GLY A 65 18.88 -13.68 -1.51
N LYS A 66 19.10 -14.96 -1.19
CA LYS A 66 18.21 -16.04 -1.57
C LYS A 66 17.02 -16.11 -0.60
N LEU A 67 15.80 -16.09 -1.12
CA LEU A 67 14.58 -16.27 -0.34
C LEU A 67 14.47 -17.77 0.08
N ILE A 68 14.52 -18.06 1.37
CA ILE A 68 14.47 -19.44 1.88
C ILE A 68 13.08 -19.81 2.40
N ASP A 69 12.32 -18.83 2.87
CA ASP A 69 11.04 -19.07 3.53
C ASP A 69 10.06 -17.92 3.23
N ARG A 70 8.84 -18.26 2.83
CA ARG A 70 7.72 -17.35 2.69
C ARG A 70 6.55 -17.92 3.51
N ARG A 71 6.04 -17.14 4.45
CA ARG A 71 5.08 -17.58 5.48
C ARG A 71 3.67 -17.09 5.24
N VAL A 72 3.44 -16.44 4.12
CA VAL A 72 2.14 -15.84 3.79
C VAL A 72 1.76 -16.15 2.37
N GLU A 73 0.46 -16.34 2.14
CA GLU A 73 -0.15 -16.54 0.84
C GLU A 73 -1.03 -15.36 0.45
N LEU A 74 -1.45 -15.34 -0.81
CA LEU A 74 -2.43 -14.37 -1.32
C LEU A 74 -3.74 -14.46 -0.50
N GLY A 75 -4.21 -13.34 0.01
CA GLY A 75 -5.43 -13.26 0.82
C GLY A 75 -5.22 -13.43 2.32
N ASP A 76 -4.02 -13.77 2.78
CA ASP A 76 -3.73 -13.92 4.22
C ASP A 76 -3.80 -12.58 4.96
N ARG A 77 -4.33 -12.61 6.17
CA ARG A 77 -4.30 -11.48 7.09
C ARG A 77 -2.97 -11.44 7.82
N VAL A 78 -2.36 -10.26 7.87
CA VAL A 78 -1.09 -10.03 8.53
C VAL A 78 -1.19 -8.91 9.56
N ALA A 79 -0.44 -9.05 10.63
CA ALA A 79 -0.32 -8.04 11.68
C ALA A 79 0.97 -7.24 11.53
N ALA A 80 1.00 -6.01 12.04
CA ALA A 80 2.22 -5.21 12.14
C ALA A 80 3.29 -5.98 12.92
N GLY A 81 4.52 -6.00 12.41
CA GLY A 81 5.65 -6.75 12.97
C GLY A 81 5.68 -8.24 12.63
N GLN A 82 4.62 -8.80 12.02
CA GLN A 82 4.62 -10.21 11.59
C GLN A 82 5.66 -10.45 10.49
N VAL A 83 6.49 -11.50 10.65
CA VAL A 83 7.46 -11.91 9.64
C VAL A 83 6.74 -12.61 8.50
N LEU A 84 6.91 -12.08 7.28
CA LEU A 84 6.27 -12.56 6.05
C LEU A 84 7.18 -13.48 5.24
N ALA A 85 8.48 -13.16 5.23
CA ALA A 85 9.47 -13.90 4.45
C ALA A 85 10.87 -13.78 5.07
N ARG A 86 11.79 -14.68 4.70
CA ARG A 86 13.18 -14.69 5.17
C ARG A 86 14.15 -14.98 4.04
N LEU A 87 15.25 -14.24 4.04
CA LEU A 87 16.44 -14.57 3.24
C LEU A 87 17.34 -15.55 3.98
N ASP A 88 18.24 -16.20 3.25
CA ASP A 88 19.33 -16.95 3.81
C ASP A 88 20.24 -16.00 4.63
N PRO A 89 20.37 -16.22 5.94
CA PRO A 89 21.13 -15.32 6.79
C PRO A 89 22.61 -15.67 6.86
N SER A 90 23.08 -16.71 6.20
CA SER A 90 24.41 -17.31 6.39
C SER A 90 25.55 -16.31 6.27
N ASP A 91 25.60 -15.56 5.16
CA ASP A 91 26.65 -14.58 4.89
C ASP A 91 26.54 -13.37 5.81
N LEU A 92 25.31 -12.92 6.11
CA LEU A 92 25.06 -11.79 7.00
C LEU A 92 25.43 -12.15 8.45
N ALA A 93 25.13 -13.37 8.89
CA ALA A 93 25.52 -13.87 10.21
C ALA A 93 27.04 -14.00 10.33
N GLN A 94 27.72 -14.46 9.26
CA GLN A 94 29.18 -14.53 9.25
C GLN A 94 29.83 -13.13 9.27
N SER A 95 29.26 -12.18 8.53
CA SER A 95 29.70 -10.79 8.56
C SER A 95 29.55 -10.18 9.97
N GLN A 96 28.42 -10.45 10.65
CA GLN A 96 28.20 -10.03 12.03
C GLN A 96 29.24 -10.61 12.98
N LYS A 97 29.50 -11.92 12.90
CA LYS A 97 30.55 -12.59 13.72
C LYS A 97 31.94 -11.99 13.48
N SER A 98 32.28 -11.68 12.23
CA SER A 98 33.54 -11.02 11.89
C SER A 98 33.64 -9.64 12.55
N ALA A 99 32.60 -8.83 12.48
CA ALA A 99 32.56 -7.51 13.12
C ALA A 99 32.63 -7.61 14.66
N GLU A 100 32.02 -8.64 15.26
CA GLU A 100 32.14 -8.93 16.69
C GLU A 100 33.57 -9.29 17.10
N ALA A 101 34.25 -10.10 16.29
CA ALA A 101 35.64 -10.44 16.53
C ALA A 101 36.59 -9.25 16.41
N LEU A 102 36.34 -8.35 15.44
CA LEU A 102 37.09 -7.10 15.29
C LEU A 102 36.90 -6.17 16.50
N LEU A 103 35.67 -6.06 17.02
CA LEU A 103 35.42 -5.30 18.24
C LEU A 103 36.17 -5.91 19.44
N ALA A 104 36.11 -7.22 19.63
CA ALA A 104 36.82 -7.90 20.73
C ALA A 104 38.35 -7.69 20.66
N ALA A 105 38.92 -7.69 19.46
CA ALA A 105 40.34 -7.39 19.25
C ALA A 105 40.67 -5.93 19.62
N ALA A 106 39.87 -4.98 19.18
CA ALA A 106 40.05 -3.56 19.52
C ALA A 106 39.90 -3.29 21.03
N GLU A 107 38.97 -3.98 21.69
CA GLU A 107 38.80 -3.91 23.16
C GLU A 107 40.02 -4.46 23.91
N ALA A 108 40.63 -5.56 23.41
CA ALA A 108 41.88 -6.11 23.97
C ALA A 108 43.05 -5.14 23.79
N ASP A 109 43.20 -4.51 22.61
CA ASP A 109 44.21 -3.48 22.37
C ASP A 109 44.03 -2.28 23.29
N ARG A 110 42.81 -1.84 23.52
CA ARG A 110 42.50 -0.73 24.46
C ARG A 110 42.86 -1.15 25.88
N ALA A 111 42.51 -2.36 26.31
CA ALA A 111 42.83 -2.85 27.66
C ALA A 111 44.34 -2.90 27.90
N PHE A 112 45.10 -3.33 26.89
CA PHE A 112 46.56 -3.29 26.95
C PHE A 112 47.12 -1.87 27.07
N ALA A 113 46.66 -0.95 26.21
CA ALA A 113 47.07 0.45 26.25
C ALA A 113 46.73 1.13 27.58
N GLN A 114 45.55 0.81 28.14
CA GLN A 114 45.14 1.29 29.46
C GLN A 114 46.10 0.81 30.56
N ALA A 115 46.46 -0.46 30.57
CA ALA A 115 47.40 -0.99 31.56
C ALA A 115 48.80 -0.38 31.39
N GLU A 116 49.22 -0.05 30.15
CA GLU A 116 50.47 0.66 29.90
C GLU A 116 50.43 2.09 30.50
N VAL A 117 49.35 2.84 30.31
CA VAL A 117 49.19 4.18 30.89
C VAL A 117 49.28 4.12 32.39
N GLU A 118 48.59 3.20 33.07
CA GLU A 118 48.62 3.07 34.51
C GLU A 118 50.04 2.74 35.02
N ARG A 119 50.75 1.85 34.30
CA ARG A 119 52.16 1.55 34.62
C ARG A 119 53.05 2.78 34.49
N TYR A 120 52.95 3.53 33.41
CA TYR A 120 53.74 4.73 33.17
C TYR A 120 53.38 5.85 34.14
N ARG A 121 52.13 5.99 34.58
CA ARG A 121 51.71 6.91 35.66
C ARG A 121 52.45 6.58 36.98
N SER A 122 52.50 5.28 37.36
CA SER A 122 53.22 4.84 38.55
C SER A 122 54.72 5.11 38.45
N LEU A 123 55.34 4.84 37.30
CA LEU A 123 56.78 5.08 37.09
C LEU A 123 57.10 6.59 37.05
N LYS A 124 56.20 7.44 36.59
CA LYS A 124 56.34 8.90 36.57
C LYS A 124 56.36 9.43 38.01
N THR A 125 55.49 8.95 38.89
CA THR A 125 55.48 9.37 40.32
C THR A 125 56.77 9.02 41.03
N GLN A 126 57.46 7.98 40.57
CA GLN A 126 58.78 7.57 41.05
C GLN A 126 59.94 8.21 40.29
N GLN A 127 59.67 9.13 39.36
CA GLN A 127 60.63 9.84 38.52
C GLN A 127 61.45 8.95 37.54
N PHE A 128 61.01 7.71 37.25
CA PHE A 128 61.72 6.80 36.36
C PHE A 128 61.43 7.06 34.86
N VAL A 129 60.38 7.86 34.54
CA VAL A 129 60.02 8.17 33.15
C VAL A 129 59.74 9.67 33.00
N SER A 130 59.93 10.20 31.76
CA SER A 130 59.66 11.60 31.47
C SER A 130 58.15 11.85 31.28
N ALA A 131 57.72 13.11 31.39
CA ALA A 131 56.36 13.50 31.08
C ALA A 131 55.97 13.16 29.63
N ALA A 132 56.88 13.40 28.68
CA ALA A 132 56.65 13.11 27.27
C ALA A 132 56.43 11.59 27.01
N ALA A 133 57.07 10.72 27.79
CA ALA A 133 56.83 9.28 27.68
C ALA A 133 55.45 8.85 28.15
N LEU A 134 54.90 9.47 29.21
CA LEU A 134 53.51 9.27 29.65
C LEU A 134 52.55 9.82 28.62
N ASP A 135 52.77 11.06 28.15
CA ASP A 135 51.89 11.71 27.16
C ASP A 135 51.77 10.85 25.84
N ALA A 136 52.89 10.21 25.44
CA ALA A 136 52.88 9.29 24.31
C ALA A 136 51.97 8.07 24.55
N LYS A 137 51.96 7.50 25.80
CA LYS A 137 51.09 6.36 26.14
C LYS A 137 49.62 6.81 26.28
N GLU A 138 49.32 7.96 26.80
CA GLU A 138 47.99 8.52 26.87
C GLU A 138 47.44 8.80 25.45
N THR A 139 48.27 9.29 24.53
CA THR A 139 47.91 9.47 23.15
C THR A 139 47.62 8.12 22.47
N ALA A 140 48.45 7.08 22.73
CA ALA A 140 48.21 5.73 22.20
C ALA A 140 46.92 5.13 22.78
N LEU A 141 46.59 5.30 24.03
CA LEU A 141 45.32 4.89 24.60
C LEU A 141 44.15 5.55 23.88
N LYS A 142 44.19 6.87 23.74
CA LYS A 142 43.17 7.60 23.02
C LYS A 142 42.97 7.06 21.57
N ALA A 143 44.04 6.73 20.89
CA ALA A 143 43.96 6.12 19.54
C ALA A 143 43.27 4.73 19.55
N THR A 144 43.51 3.90 20.60
CA THR A 144 42.82 2.62 20.73
C THR A 144 41.36 2.77 21.11
N GLU A 145 40.99 3.77 21.90
CA GLU A 145 39.61 4.10 22.22
C GLU A 145 38.81 4.47 20.97
N GLU A 146 39.40 5.23 20.02
CA GLU A 146 38.79 5.53 18.74
C GLU A 146 38.63 4.28 17.87
N LYS A 147 39.60 3.34 17.89
CA LYS A 147 39.46 2.05 17.20
C LYS A 147 38.28 1.22 17.76
N VAL A 148 38.11 1.18 19.07
CA VAL A 148 36.95 0.52 19.70
C VAL A 148 35.63 1.15 19.23
N ARG A 149 35.55 2.49 19.20
CA ARG A 149 34.34 3.20 18.70
C ARG A 149 34.03 2.84 17.24
N ALA A 150 35.06 2.83 16.40
CA ALA A 150 34.91 2.44 14.99
C ALA A 150 34.45 0.98 14.83
N ALA A 151 35.07 0.04 15.56
CA ALA A 151 34.68 -1.36 15.53
C ALA A 151 33.26 -1.62 16.08
N ALA A 152 32.86 -0.89 17.13
CA ALA A 152 31.50 -0.94 17.68
C ALA A 152 30.45 -0.44 16.67
N ALA A 153 30.75 0.62 15.93
CA ALA A 153 29.90 1.11 14.84
C ALA A 153 29.76 0.07 13.72
N GLN A 154 30.86 -0.57 13.33
CA GLN A 154 30.87 -1.64 12.34
C GLN A 154 30.05 -2.86 12.78
N LYS A 155 30.18 -3.29 14.05
CA LYS A 155 29.31 -4.34 14.63
C LYS A 155 27.83 -3.96 14.55
N THR A 156 27.49 -2.74 14.89
CA THR A 156 26.10 -2.24 14.83
C THR A 156 25.56 -2.31 13.40
N LEU A 157 26.34 -1.87 12.42
CA LEU A 157 25.99 -1.95 11.00
C LEU A 157 25.73 -3.39 10.56
N ALA A 158 26.66 -4.31 10.85
CA ALA A 158 26.54 -5.72 10.49
C ALA A 158 25.33 -6.39 11.16
N ARG A 159 25.05 -6.09 12.42
CA ARG A 159 23.85 -6.54 13.14
C ARG A 159 22.55 -6.04 12.47
N ASN A 160 22.50 -4.77 12.11
CA ASN A 160 21.32 -4.21 11.43
C ASN A 160 21.09 -4.90 10.08
N GLN A 161 22.17 -5.12 9.30
CA GLN A 161 22.09 -5.83 8.02
C GLN A 161 21.58 -7.27 8.20
N SER A 162 22.04 -7.97 9.23
CA SER A 162 21.54 -9.32 9.58
C SER A 162 20.04 -9.29 9.93
N GLY A 163 19.58 -8.26 10.64
CA GLY A 163 18.16 -8.05 10.94
C GLY A 163 17.30 -7.85 9.69
N TYR A 164 17.87 -7.28 8.63
CA TYR A 164 17.14 -7.05 7.37
C TYR A 164 16.92 -8.31 6.51
N ALA A 165 17.46 -9.46 6.92
CA ALA A 165 17.16 -10.76 6.32
C ALA A 165 15.74 -11.25 6.63
N ALA A 166 15.03 -10.65 7.57
CA ALA A 166 13.63 -10.91 7.85
C ALA A 166 12.77 -9.77 7.31
N LEU A 167 11.80 -10.10 6.44
CA LEU A 167 10.80 -9.15 5.95
C LEU A 167 9.59 -9.23 6.86
N SER A 168 9.25 -8.12 7.50
CA SER A 168 8.04 -8.00 8.34
C SER A 168 7.06 -6.98 7.77
N SER A 169 5.78 -7.17 8.09
CA SER A 169 4.75 -6.16 7.78
C SER A 169 4.92 -4.93 8.68
N ASP A 170 4.79 -3.75 8.11
CA ASP A 170 4.79 -2.47 8.83
C ASP A 170 3.40 -2.09 9.38
N ALA A 171 2.33 -2.73 8.87
CA ALA A 171 0.95 -2.45 9.25
C ALA A 171 0.09 -3.71 9.28
N ASN A 172 -1.11 -3.60 9.87
CA ASN A 172 -2.14 -4.61 9.74
C ASN A 172 -2.74 -4.55 8.33
N GLY A 173 -3.00 -5.71 7.72
CA GLY A 173 -3.53 -5.74 6.36
C GLY A 173 -3.84 -7.13 5.85
N VAL A 174 -4.04 -7.19 4.53
CA VAL A 174 -4.25 -8.44 3.78
C VAL A 174 -3.25 -8.48 2.65
N VAL A 175 -2.64 -9.63 2.42
CA VAL A 175 -1.73 -9.85 1.28
C VAL A 175 -2.52 -9.75 -0.02
N SER A 176 -2.20 -8.72 -0.82
CA SER A 176 -2.85 -8.44 -2.12
C SER A 176 -2.11 -9.04 -3.30
N ALA A 177 -0.79 -9.28 -3.17
CA ALA A 177 0.01 -9.97 -4.18
C ALA A 177 1.26 -10.59 -3.57
N VAL A 178 1.68 -11.71 -4.14
CA VAL A 178 2.97 -12.36 -3.92
C VAL A 178 3.78 -12.24 -5.20
N LEU A 179 4.99 -11.67 -5.13
CA LEU A 179 5.81 -11.30 -6.29
C LEU A 179 7.13 -12.09 -6.36
N ALA A 180 7.47 -12.83 -5.29
CA ALA A 180 8.67 -13.67 -5.26
C ALA A 180 8.39 -14.97 -4.48
N GLU A 181 9.01 -16.05 -4.94
CA GLU A 181 8.84 -17.39 -4.38
C GLU A 181 10.09 -17.88 -3.63
N ALA A 182 9.88 -18.79 -2.68
CA ALA A 182 11.00 -19.45 -1.98
C ALA A 182 11.93 -20.15 -2.99
N GLY A 183 13.24 -20.01 -2.77
CA GLY A 183 14.28 -20.47 -3.69
C GLY A 183 14.80 -19.40 -4.65
N GLN A 184 14.07 -18.31 -4.85
CA GLN A 184 14.47 -17.20 -5.74
C GLN A 184 15.52 -16.30 -5.08
N VAL A 185 16.42 -15.75 -5.88
CA VAL A 185 17.35 -14.68 -5.44
C VAL A 185 16.71 -13.34 -5.73
N VAL A 186 16.62 -12.50 -4.72
CA VAL A 186 16.03 -11.15 -4.81
C VAL A 186 17.07 -10.08 -4.52
N ALA A 187 16.97 -8.97 -5.22
CA ALA A 187 17.80 -7.79 -4.98
C ALA A 187 17.24 -6.91 -3.85
N ALA A 188 18.10 -6.09 -3.25
CA ALA A 188 17.64 -5.06 -2.33
C ALA A 188 16.65 -4.11 -3.01
N GLY A 189 15.51 -3.83 -2.36
CA GLY A 189 14.45 -2.99 -2.90
C GLY A 189 13.50 -3.68 -3.89
N GLN A 190 13.75 -4.94 -4.27
CA GLN A 190 12.84 -5.71 -5.10
C GLN A 190 11.60 -6.11 -4.30
N PRO A 191 10.37 -5.75 -4.75
CA PRO A 191 9.14 -6.13 -4.06
C PRO A 191 8.94 -7.64 -4.01
N VAL A 192 8.58 -8.16 -2.84
CA VAL A 192 8.33 -9.59 -2.59
C VAL A 192 6.85 -9.85 -2.31
N VAL A 193 6.24 -9.00 -1.52
CA VAL A 193 4.82 -9.12 -1.11
C VAL A 193 4.19 -7.73 -1.15
N LYS A 194 2.93 -7.66 -1.60
CA LYS A 194 2.12 -6.45 -1.44
C LYS A 194 1.07 -6.67 -0.35
N VAL A 195 0.91 -5.68 0.50
CA VAL A 195 -0.07 -5.68 1.59
C VAL A 195 -1.02 -4.51 1.43
N ALA A 196 -2.30 -4.83 1.32
CA ALA A 196 -3.39 -3.86 1.37
C ALA A 196 -3.72 -3.58 2.83
N ARG A 197 -3.58 -2.33 3.26
CA ARG A 197 -3.87 -1.94 4.66
C ARG A 197 -5.37 -1.95 4.91
N THR A 198 -5.76 -2.31 6.14
CA THR A 198 -7.17 -2.41 6.57
C THR A 198 -7.61 -1.26 7.48
N ASP A 199 -6.79 -0.24 7.63
CA ASP A 199 -7.03 0.99 8.41
C ASP A 199 -7.47 2.18 7.53
#